data_8b93fbc6f0fc8ba88151c5d62e6ff630
#
_entry.id   8b93fbc6f0fc8ba88151c5d62e6ff630
#
_cell.length_a   1.000
_cell.length_b   1.000
_cell.length_c   1.000
_cell.angle_alpha   90.00
_cell.angle_beta   90.00
_cell.angle_gamma   90.00
#
_symmetry.space_group_name_H-M   'P 1'
#
loop_
_entity.id
_entity.type
_entity.pdbx_description
1 polymer ?
#
loop_
_entity_poly.entity_id
_entity_poly.type
_entity_poly.pdbx_seq_one_letter_code
_entity_poly.pdbx_strand_id
1 'polypeptide(L)'
;MQIIYTDVLVIGGGLAGQRAAIGARRRGNDVIVLSLVPAKRSHSAAAQGGMQASLGNCLGGAGDDEDVHFQDTVRGSDWGADQEVVRMFAHTAPKAVRELAAWGVPWSRVKRGERVITEDGKKKTISEPDEAHGLITARNFGGTRKWRACYVSDGTGHAMLYTMSNQAIAANIPVHERMEALALIHDEGRCYGAVVRNLITGEILCYVAKATCIATGGFGRIYRVSTNAVINEGMGAAIALETGCAALGNMEAVQFHPTGIFPAGILVTEGCRGDGGLLLDGNEHRFMPDYEPEKRELASRDVVSRRMEEHIAAGRGAHSRFGEHLWLDIRLLGRDHINNQLREVKEICQYFLGVDPAEELIPVRPAQHYSMGGVRTDPRGESPGPVSYTH
;
A
#
# COMPACT_ATOMS: atom_id res chain seq x y z
N MET A 1 -20.87 -11.77 -29.66
CA MET A 1 -20.35 -11.08 -28.46
C MET A 1 -21.50 -10.90 -27.50
N GLN A 2 -21.42 -11.40 -26.29
CA GLN A 2 -22.45 -11.26 -25.26
C GLN A 2 -22.39 -9.86 -24.65
N ILE A 3 -23.56 -9.25 -24.40
CA ILE A 3 -23.67 -7.93 -23.77
C ILE A 3 -24.27 -8.12 -22.37
N ILE A 4 -23.65 -7.51 -21.37
CA ILE A 4 -24.02 -7.54 -19.96
C ILE A 4 -24.26 -6.10 -19.50
N TYR A 5 -25.41 -5.82 -18.88
CA TYR A 5 -25.81 -4.50 -18.42
C TYR A 5 -25.69 -4.38 -16.90
N THR A 6 -25.28 -3.20 -16.42
CA THR A 6 -25.26 -2.84 -15.00
C THR A 6 -25.42 -1.33 -14.85
N ASP A 7 -25.72 -0.84 -13.65
CA ASP A 7 -25.69 0.61 -13.39
C ASP A 7 -24.27 1.11 -13.24
N VAL A 8 -23.44 0.37 -12.47
CA VAL A 8 -22.05 0.73 -12.19
C VAL A 8 -21.14 -0.44 -12.51
N LEU A 9 -20.18 -0.23 -13.38
CA LEU A 9 -19.09 -1.16 -13.66
C LEU A 9 -17.84 -0.73 -12.89
N VAL A 10 -17.26 -1.63 -12.10
CA VAL A 10 -16.00 -1.39 -11.39
C VAL A 10 -14.91 -2.29 -11.98
N ILE A 11 -13.87 -1.71 -12.52
CA ILE A 11 -12.72 -2.42 -13.10
C ILE A 11 -11.59 -2.44 -12.06
N GLY A 12 -11.44 -3.56 -11.38
CA GLY A 12 -10.45 -3.79 -10.31
C GLY A 12 -11.08 -4.31 -9.03
N GLY A 13 -10.73 -5.55 -8.65
CA GLY A 13 -11.24 -6.25 -7.46
C GLY A 13 -10.45 -6.01 -6.17
N GLY A 14 -9.58 -4.97 -6.13
CA GLY A 14 -8.82 -4.57 -4.94
C GLY A 14 -9.66 -3.79 -3.91
N LEU A 15 -9.01 -3.25 -2.88
CA LEU A 15 -9.67 -2.50 -1.80
C LEU A 15 -10.49 -1.31 -2.34
N ALA A 16 -9.90 -0.51 -3.24
CA ALA A 16 -10.58 0.66 -3.80
C ALA A 16 -11.83 0.28 -4.59
N GLY A 17 -11.71 -0.70 -5.49
CA GLY A 17 -12.84 -1.13 -6.31
C GLY A 17 -13.96 -1.76 -5.49
N GLN A 18 -13.65 -2.64 -4.55
CA GLN A 18 -14.67 -3.23 -3.68
C GLN A 18 -15.34 -2.17 -2.80
N ARG A 19 -14.58 -1.18 -2.27
CA ARG A 19 -15.16 -0.09 -1.49
C ARG A 19 -16.08 0.81 -2.34
N ALA A 20 -15.69 1.12 -3.57
CA ALA A 20 -16.53 1.84 -4.52
C ALA A 20 -17.82 1.07 -4.83
N ALA A 21 -17.71 -0.22 -5.11
CA ALA A 21 -18.84 -1.11 -5.38
C ALA A 21 -19.84 -1.15 -4.21
N ILE A 22 -19.35 -1.31 -2.97
CA ILE A 22 -20.18 -1.27 -1.77
C ILE A 22 -20.88 0.09 -1.63
N GLY A 23 -20.18 1.19 -1.92
CA GLY A 23 -20.75 2.53 -1.88
C GLY A 23 -21.87 2.74 -2.91
N ALA A 24 -21.68 2.26 -4.14
CA ALA A 24 -22.68 2.30 -5.19
C ALA A 24 -23.90 1.42 -4.86
N ARG A 25 -23.67 0.20 -4.38
CA ARG A 25 -24.72 -0.75 -3.99
C ARG A 25 -25.60 -0.21 -2.84
N ARG A 26 -25.01 0.43 -1.85
CA ARG A 26 -25.72 1.08 -0.74
C ARG A 26 -26.62 2.25 -1.20
N ARG A 27 -26.37 2.80 -2.37
CA ARG A 27 -27.23 3.83 -3.02
C ARG A 27 -28.30 3.25 -3.94
N GLY A 28 -28.47 1.92 -3.95
CA GLY A 28 -29.51 1.23 -4.70
C GLY A 28 -29.14 0.91 -6.16
N ASN A 29 -27.86 1.07 -6.55
CA ASN A 29 -27.44 0.75 -7.92
C ASN A 29 -27.11 -0.74 -8.06
N ASP A 30 -27.33 -1.29 -9.25
CA ASP A 30 -26.75 -2.56 -9.65
C ASP A 30 -25.27 -2.37 -10.00
N VAL A 31 -24.44 -3.26 -9.45
CA VAL A 31 -22.97 -3.12 -9.55
C VAL A 31 -22.36 -4.45 -9.95
N ILE A 32 -21.41 -4.41 -10.89
CA ILE A 32 -20.55 -5.54 -11.23
C ILE A 32 -19.10 -5.11 -11.03
N VAL A 33 -18.31 -5.96 -10.36
CA VAL A 33 -16.86 -5.79 -10.23
C VAL A 33 -16.14 -6.77 -11.16
N LEU A 34 -15.26 -6.27 -11.99
CA LEU A 34 -14.34 -7.08 -12.79
C LEU A 34 -12.99 -7.19 -12.07
N SER A 35 -12.45 -8.39 -12.02
CA SER A 35 -11.14 -8.64 -11.42
C SER A 35 -10.27 -9.52 -12.32
N LEU A 36 -9.06 -9.05 -12.60
CA LEU A 36 -8.08 -9.78 -13.43
C LEU A 36 -7.63 -11.09 -12.75
N VAL A 37 -7.57 -11.10 -11.43
CA VAL A 37 -7.24 -12.25 -10.57
C VAL A 37 -8.37 -12.49 -9.59
N PRO A 38 -8.39 -13.61 -8.84
CA PRO A 38 -9.29 -13.74 -7.71
C PRO A 38 -9.17 -12.53 -6.78
N ALA A 39 -10.30 -11.87 -6.44
CA ALA A 39 -10.30 -10.57 -5.77
C ALA A 39 -9.45 -10.57 -4.47
N LYS A 40 -9.48 -11.68 -3.71
CA LYS A 40 -8.65 -11.88 -2.50
C LYS A 40 -7.16 -12.03 -2.79
N ARG A 41 -6.74 -12.11 -4.05
CA ARG A 41 -5.34 -12.14 -4.51
C ARG A 41 -4.91 -10.85 -5.21
N SER A 42 -5.71 -9.79 -5.13
CA SER A 42 -5.29 -8.47 -5.61
C SER A 42 -4.05 -7.99 -4.87
N HIS A 43 -3.31 -7.06 -5.47
CA HIS A 43 -2.09 -6.50 -4.85
C HIS A 43 -2.35 -5.92 -3.45
N SER A 44 -3.56 -5.49 -3.14
CA SER A 44 -3.95 -5.02 -1.80
C SER A 44 -3.63 -6.00 -0.69
N ALA A 45 -3.62 -7.31 -0.97
CA ALA A 45 -3.27 -8.34 0.01
C ALA A 45 -1.80 -8.26 0.46
N ALA A 46 -0.91 -7.74 -0.38
CA ALA A 46 0.52 -7.65 -0.10
C ALA A 46 0.92 -6.46 0.81
N ALA A 47 -0.02 -5.58 1.16
CA ALA A 47 0.27 -4.43 2.02
C ALA A 47 0.44 -4.88 3.48
N GLN A 48 1.63 -4.68 4.04
CA GLN A 48 2.02 -5.16 5.38
C GLN A 48 1.97 -4.06 6.44
N GLY A 49 2.40 -2.85 6.07
CA GLY A 49 2.78 -1.81 7.01
C GLY A 49 1.66 -1.26 7.88
N GLY A 50 0.55 -0.88 7.30
CA GLY A 50 -0.56 -0.24 7.99
C GLY A 50 -1.26 0.82 7.14
N MET A 51 -2.28 1.43 7.70
CA MET A 51 -3.04 2.53 7.11
C MET A 51 -2.84 3.79 7.93
N GLN A 52 -2.37 4.85 7.30
CA GLN A 52 -2.12 6.14 7.96
C GLN A 52 -3.45 6.83 8.32
N ALA A 53 -3.68 7.07 9.61
CA ALA A 53 -4.84 7.80 10.11
C ALA A 53 -4.54 8.44 11.47
N SER A 54 -4.80 9.74 11.60
CA SER A 54 -4.55 10.52 12.79
C SER A 54 -5.60 10.23 13.88
N LEU A 55 -5.45 9.12 14.60
CA LEU A 55 -6.35 8.75 15.69
C LEU A 55 -5.92 9.30 17.05
N GLY A 56 -4.65 9.58 17.24
CA GLY A 56 -4.10 10.12 18.48
C GLY A 56 -4.16 9.19 19.71
N ASN A 57 -4.50 7.91 19.52
CA ASN A 57 -4.88 7.00 20.60
C ASN A 57 -3.71 6.48 21.44
N CYS A 58 -2.53 6.34 20.89
CA CYS A 58 -1.34 5.82 21.59
C CYS A 58 -0.37 6.94 21.96
N LEU A 59 0.55 6.66 22.88
CA LEU A 59 1.51 7.67 23.37
C LEU A 59 2.31 8.33 22.23
N GLY A 60 2.82 7.56 21.27
CA GLY A 60 3.54 8.09 20.10
C GLY A 60 2.66 8.91 19.14
N GLY A 61 1.34 8.77 19.22
CA GLY A 61 0.35 9.52 18.46
C GLY A 61 -0.26 10.70 19.21
N ALA A 62 0.12 10.93 20.45
CA ALA A 62 -0.45 12.02 21.27
C ALA A 62 -0.29 13.39 20.60
N GLY A 63 -1.40 14.13 20.46
CA GLY A 63 -1.45 15.42 19.76
C GLY A 63 -1.35 15.31 18.23
N ASP A 64 -1.63 14.12 17.66
CA ASP A 64 -1.84 13.95 16.22
C ASP A 64 -3.31 14.26 15.87
N ASP A 65 -3.50 14.98 14.78
CA ASP A 65 -4.79 15.32 14.20
C ASP A 65 -4.72 15.32 12.66
N GLU A 66 -5.83 15.61 12.04
CA GLU A 66 -5.95 15.64 10.59
C GLU A 66 -5.10 16.75 9.95
N ASP A 67 -4.92 17.89 10.62
CA ASP A 67 -4.10 19.00 10.13
C ASP A 67 -2.60 18.71 10.27
N VAL A 68 -2.17 18.05 11.33
CA VAL A 68 -0.79 17.54 11.48
C VAL A 68 -0.51 16.50 10.40
N HIS A 69 -1.47 15.60 10.13
CA HIS A 69 -1.36 14.61 9.05
C HIS A 69 -1.26 15.29 7.67
N PHE A 70 -2.11 16.27 7.41
CA PHE A 70 -2.07 17.07 6.18
C PHE A 70 -0.71 17.73 5.98
N GLN A 71 -0.20 18.43 7.00
CA GLN A 71 1.10 19.12 6.92
C GLN A 71 2.26 18.16 6.68
N ASP A 72 2.27 16.99 7.35
CA ASP A 72 3.32 15.99 7.15
C ASP A 72 3.30 15.45 5.71
N THR A 73 2.11 15.23 5.15
CA THR A 73 1.95 14.71 3.78
C THR A 73 2.40 15.74 2.74
N VAL A 74 1.99 17.01 2.89
CA VAL A 74 2.39 18.09 1.96
C VAL A 74 3.90 18.32 2.00
N ARG A 75 4.51 18.33 3.20
CA ARG A 75 5.97 18.45 3.34
C ARG A 75 6.70 17.24 2.78
N GLY A 76 6.19 16.02 3.06
CA GLY A 76 6.79 14.77 2.58
C GLY A 76 6.72 14.59 1.07
N SER A 77 5.85 15.34 0.38
CA SER A 77 5.78 15.40 -1.08
C SER A 77 6.61 16.55 -1.68
N ASP A 78 7.47 17.19 -0.91
CA ASP A 78 8.23 18.39 -1.31
C ASP A 78 7.32 19.49 -1.92
N TRP A 79 6.10 19.64 -1.37
CA TRP A 79 5.06 20.57 -1.81
C TRP A 79 4.46 20.27 -3.20
N GLY A 80 4.82 19.13 -3.80
CA GLY A 80 4.35 18.72 -5.14
C GLY A 80 2.95 18.09 -5.16
N ALA A 81 2.37 17.75 -4.01
CA ALA A 81 1.04 17.13 -3.94
C ALA A 81 -0.08 18.18 -4.07
N ASP A 82 -1.20 17.77 -4.68
CA ASP A 82 -2.44 18.56 -4.66
C ASP A 82 -2.94 18.66 -3.21
N GLN A 83 -2.90 19.88 -2.66
CA GLN A 83 -3.20 20.13 -1.26
C GLN A 83 -4.67 19.93 -0.92
N GLU A 84 -5.60 20.13 -1.87
CA GLU A 84 -7.02 19.88 -1.67
C GLU A 84 -7.29 18.38 -1.52
N VAL A 85 -6.68 17.58 -2.40
CA VAL A 85 -6.74 16.11 -2.32
C VAL A 85 -6.13 15.61 -1.01
N VAL A 86 -4.95 16.12 -0.63
CA VAL A 86 -4.28 15.73 0.63
C VAL A 86 -5.12 16.09 1.85
N ARG A 87 -5.77 17.26 1.86
CA ARG A 87 -6.67 17.66 2.95
C ARG A 87 -7.86 16.71 3.05
N MET A 88 -8.55 16.45 1.95
CA MET A 88 -9.66 15.50 1.90
C MET A 88 -9.24 14.11 2.38
N PHE A 89 -8.07 13.62 1.94
CA PHE A 89 -7.51 12.34 2.35
C PHE A 89 -7.24 12.30 3.87
N ALA A 90 -6.53 13.28 4.43
CA ALA A 90 -6.18 13.31 5.85
C ALA A 90 -7.43 13.32 6.76
N HIS A 91 -8.45 14.12 6.39
CA HIS A 91 -9.72 14.20 7.13
C HIS A 91 -10.62 12.98 6.95
N THR A 92 -10.44 12.19 5.87
CA THR A 92 -11.22 10.98 5.61
C THR A 92 -10.62 9.75 6.27
N ALA A 93 -9.31 9.68 6.42
CA ALA A 93 -8.58 8.50 6.89
C ALA A 93 -9.05 7.98 8.27
N PRO A 94 -9.30 8.81 9.31
CA PRO A 94 -9.82 8.34 10.59
C PRO A 94 -11.21 7.68 10.49
N LYS A 95 -12.07 8.20 9.62
CA LYS A 95 -13.41 7.64 9.36
C LYS A 95 -13.29 6.27 8.69
N ALA A 96 -12.40 6.15 7.69
CA ALA A 96 -12.17 4.90 6.97
C ALA A 96 -11.63 3.79 7.90
N VAL A 97 -10.68 4.10 8.79
CA VAL A 97 -10.18 3.13 9.78
C VAL A 97 -11.29 2.67 10.73
N ARG A 98 -12.13 3.59 11.21
CA ARG A 98 -13.27 3.26 12.09
C ARG A 98 -14.34 2.45 11.35
N GLU A 99 -14.63 2.77 10.09
CA GLU A 99 -15.55 1.98 9.24
C GLU A 99 -15.04 0.53 9.09
N LEU A 100 -13.77 0.37 8.76
CA LEU A 100 -13.13 -0.94 8.63
C LEU A 100 -13.12 -1.71 9.95
N ALA A 101 -12.92 -1.02 11.08
CA ALA A 101 -13.06 -1.63 12.41
C ALA A 101 -14.47 -2.14 12.67
N ALA A 102 -15.49 -1.34 12.34
CA ALA A 102 -16.90 -1.72 12.47
C ALA A 102 -17.28 -2.90 11.56
N TRP A 103 -16.60 -3.05 10.43
CA TRP A 103 -16.78 -4.19 9.51
C TRP A 103 -16.04 -5.45 9.94
N GLY A 104 -15.16 -5.36 10.95
CA GLY A 104 -14.47 -6.51 11.53
C GLY A 104 -12.99 -6.61 11.24
N VAL A 105 -12.32 -5.56 10.74
CA VAL A 105 -10.85 -5.56 10.67
C VAL A 105 -10.27 -5.63 12.09
N PRO A 106 -9.47 -6.63 12.44
CA PRO A 106 -8.95 -6.85 13.78
C PRO A 106 -7.71 -5.97 14.05
N TRP A 107 -7.89 -4.65 14.00
CA TRP A 107 -6.82 -3.70 14.26
C TRP A 107 -6.10 -3.99 15.58
N SER A 108 -4.79 -3.89 15.58
CA SER A 108 -3.98 -3.93 16.81
C SER A 108 -4.44 -2.85 17.77
N ARG A 109 -4.45 -3.19 19.09
CA ARG A 109 -5.01 -2.33 20.12
C ARG A 109 -3.94 -1.92 21.13
N VAL A 110 -4.13 -0.76 21.74
CA VAL A 110 -3.32 -0.31 22.87
C VAL A 110 -3.53 -1.28 24.04
N LYS A 111 -2.43 -1.77 24.61
CA LYS A 111 -2.41 -2.71 25.74
C LYS A 111 -2.10 -1.95 27.03
N ARG A 112 -2.68 -2.40 28.15
CA ARG A 112 -2.33 -1.92 29.49
C ARG A 112 -0.90 -2.29 29.89
N GLY A 113 -0.33 -1.48 30.77
CA GLY A 113 0.96 -1.72 31.37
C GLY A 113 2.14 -1.27 30.52
N GLU A 114 3.31 -1.61 31.03
CA GLU A 114 4.57 -1.28 30.38
C GLU A 114 4.84 -2.22 29.19
N ARG A 115 5.37 -1.64 28.14
CA ARG A 115 5.90 -2.41 27.02
C ARG A 115 7.30 -1.95 26.67
N VAL A 116 8.11 -2.87 26.21
CA VAL A 116 9.45 -2.57 25.70
C VAL A 116 9.33 -2.31 24.21
N ILE A 117 9.80 -1.15 23.78
CA ILE A 117 10.02 -0.82 22.37
C ILE A 117 11.51 -0.80 22.09
N THR A 118 11.90 -1.03 20.84
CA THR A 118 13.28 -0.82 20.42
C THR A 118 13.34 0.48 19.61
N GLU A 119 14.13 1.41 20.09
CA GLU A 119 14.35 2.70 19.44
C GLU A 119 15.87 2.90 19.30
N ASP A 120 16.34 3.12 18.05
CA ASP A 120 17.77 3.25 17.73
C ASP A 120 18.66 2.09 18.17
N GLY A 121 18.15 0.86 18.15
CA GLY A 121 18.84 -0.32 18.64
C GLY A 121 18.88 -0.42 20.16
N LYS A 122 18.23 0.47 20.91
CA LYS A 122 18.15 0.44 22.37
C LYS A 122 16.74 0.09 22.82
N LYS A 123 16.63 -0.77 23.83
CA LYS A 123 15.36 -1.08 24.47
C LYS A 123 14.93 0.07 25.39
N LYS A 124 13.68 0.51 25.23
CA LYS A 124 13.06 1.56 26.03
C LYS A 124 11.72 1.06 26.54
N THR A 125 11.48 1.20 27.81
CA THR A 125 10.17 0.90 28.41
C THR A 125 9.26 2.13 28.29
N ILE A 126 8.05 1.92 27.79
CA ILE A 126 7.01 2.94 27.72
C ILE A 126 5.74 2.42 28.37
N SER A 127 4.97 3.31 28.96
CA SER A 127 3.62 3.06 29.49
C SER A 127 2.60 3.85 28.69
N GLU A 128 1.61 3.16 28.16
CA GLU A 128 0.47 3.82 27.50
C GLU A 128 -0.51 4.34 28.57
N PRO A 129 -1.23 5.46 28.29
CA PRO A 129 -2.28 5.94 29.18
C PRO A 129 -3.39 4.89 29.37
N ASP A 130 -3.91 4.78 30.61
CA ASP A 130 -4.96 3.79 30.93
C ASP A 130 -6.24 3.99 30.12
N GLU A 131 -6.61 5.23 29.82
CA GLU A 131 -7.75 5.60 28.99
C GLU A 131 -7.59 5.20 27.51
N ALA A 132 -6.37 4.99 27.05
CA ALA A 132 -6.09 4.53 25.69
C ALA A 132 -6.27 3.02 25.52
N HIS A 133 -6.37 2.26 26.60
CA HIS A 133 -6.48 0.81 26.57
C HIS A 133 -7.67 0.33 25.72
N GLY A 134 -7.41 -0.59 24.79
CA GLY A 134 -8.42 -1.13 23.88
C GLY A 134 -8.71 -0.27 22.65
N LEU A 135 -8.23 0.97 22.59
CA LEU A 135 -8.32 1.79 21.39
C LEU A 135 -7.37 1.26 20.29
N ILE A 136 -7.66 1.62 19.04
CA ILE A 136 -6.79 1.23 17.91
C ILE A 136 -5.42 1.89 18.10
N THR A 137 -4.37 1.09 18.13
CA THR A 137 -3.00 1.59 18.22
C THR A 137 -2.42 1.91 16.84
N ALA A 138 -1.30 2.63 16.84
CA ALA A 138 -0.52 2.93 15.65
C ALA A 138 0.96 2.64 15.91
N ARG A 139 1.74 2.48 14.83
CA ARG A 139 3.19 2.34 14.88
C ARG A 139 3.90 3.52 14.22
N ASN A 140 5.18 3.64 14.51
CA ASN A 140 6.05 4.64 13.90
C ASN A 140 6.38 4.26 12.46
N PHE A 141 6.28 5.24 11.57
CA PHE A 141 6.74 5.11 10.18
C PHE A 141 7.66 6.28 9.81
N GLY A 142 8.56 6.04 8.86
CA GLY A 142 9.49 7.04 8.36
C GLY A 142 8.77 8.26 7.78
N GLY A 143 9.39 9.43 7.94
CA GLY A 143 8.88 10.70 7.41
C GLY A 143 7.73 11.33 8.20
N THR A 144 7.16 10.67 9.21
CA THR A 144 6.07 11.22 10.03
C THR A 144 6.56 11.76 11.37
N ARG A 145 5.88 12.78 11.89
CA ARG A 145 6.16 13.35 13.22
C ARG A 145 5.45 12.59 14.34
N LYS A 146 4.37 11.89 14.00
CA LYS A 146 3.48 11.19 14.95
C LYS A 146 3.22 9.76 14.48
N TRP A 147 2.96 8.87 15.42
CA TRP A 147 2.57 7.51 15.13
C TRP A 147 1.10 7.47 14.69
N ARG A 148 0.86 7.18 13.42
CA ARG A 148 -0.49 7.13 12.84
C ARG A 148 -0.75 5.91 11.95
N ALA A 149 0.24 5.05 11.73
CA ALA A 149 0.05 3.83 10.95
C ALA A 149 -0.74 2.79 11.75
N CYS A 150 -2.06 2.77 11.59
CA CYS A 150 -2.94 1.74 12.15
C CYS A 150 -2.68 0.41 11.43
N TYR A 151 -2.53 -0.70 12.17
CA TYR A 151 -2.03 -1.94 11.60
C TYR A 151 -2.69 -3.18 12.20
N VAL A 152 -2.56 -4.30 11.47
CA VAL A 152 -2.92 -5.64 11.93
C VAL A 152 -1.65 -6.49 11.83
N SER A 153 -0.85 -6.53 12.90
CA SER A 153 0.47 -7.16 12.87
C SER A 153 1.28 -6.71 11.64
N ASP A 154 1.74 -7.61 10.79
CA ASP A 154 2.38 -7.37 9.49
C ASP A 154 1.51 -7.75 8.28
N GLY A 155 0.25 -8.17 8.51
CA GLY A 155 -0.73 -8.57 7.48
C GLY A 155 -1.90 -7.60 7.28
N THR A 156 -1.68 -6.29 7.38
CA THR A 156 -2.76 -5.28 7.37
C THR A 156 -3.59 -5.32 6.09
N GLY A 157 -2.96 -5.39 4.92
CA GLY A 157 -3.66 -5.40 3.64
C GLY A 157 -4.52 -6.65 3.46
N HIS A 158 -4.00 -7.80 3.88
CA HIS A 158 -4.72 -9.06 3.87
C HIS A 158 -5.99 -8.97 4.73
N ALA A 159 -5.87 -8.51 5.97
CA ALA A 159 -7.01 -8.36 6.88
C ALA A 159 -8.08 -7.39 6.33
N MET A 160 -7.66 -6.24 5.79
CA MET A 160 -8.59 -5.29 5.16
C MET A 160 -9.28 -5.88 3.94
N LEU A 161 -8.54 -6.53 3.05
CA LEU A 161 -9.09 -7.09 1.81
C LEU A 161 -10.09 -8.21 2.07
N TYR A 162 -9.81 -9.10 3.02
CA TYR A 162 -10.75 -10.16 3.41
C TYR A 162 -12.03 -9.58 4.02
N THR A 163 -11.90 -8.61 4.91
CA THR A 163 -13.05 -7.91 5.50
C THR A 163 -13.89 -7.21 4.42
N MET A 164 -13.23 -6.50 3.49
CA MET A 164 -13.90 -5.83 2.37
C MET A 164 -14.63 -6.82 1.47
N SER A 165 -14.00 -7.96 1.14
CA SER A 165 -14.62 -9.01 0.34
C SER A 165 -15.84 -9.60 1.04
N ASN A 166 -15.81 -9.79 2.35
CA ASN A 166 -16.97 -10.25 3.12
C ASN A 166 -18.11 -9.22 3.08
N GLN A 167 -17.82 -7.92 3.12
CA GLN A 167 -18.84 -6.88 2.96
C GLN A 167 -19.42 -6.84 1.54
N ALA A 168 -18.60 -7.06 0.51
CA ALA A 168 -19.09 -7.16 -0.87
C ALA A 168 -20.02 -8.36 -1.06
N ILE A 169 -19.68 -9.53 -0.49
CA ILE A 169 -20.52 -10.73 -0.49
C ILE A 169 -21.84 -10.47 0.26
N ALA A 170 -21.78 -9.87 1.46
CA ALA A 170 -22.98 -9.54 2.25
C ALA A 170 -23.91 -8.55 1.52
N ALA A 171 -23.36 -7.69 0.68
CA ALA A 171 -24.10 -6.76 -0.17
C ALA A 171 -24.59 -7.38 -1.49
N ASN A 172 -24.36 -8.69 -1.72
CA ASN A 172 -24.68 -9.40 -2.96
C ASN A 172 -24.11 -8.71 -4.23
N ILE A 173 -22.85 -8.29 -4.17
CA ILE A 173 -22.16 -7.68 -5.31
C ILE A 173 -21.48 -8.79 -6.13
N PRO A 174 -21.86 -8.98 -7.41
CA PRO A 174 -21.17 -9.91 -8.31
C PRO A 174 -19.71 -9.46 -8.54
N VAL A 175 -18.76 -10.36 -8.32
CA VAL A 175 -17.35 -10.18 -8.68
C VAL A 175 -17.03 -11.20 -9.76
N HIS A 176 -16.82 -10.72 -10.97
CA HIS A 176 -16.42 -11.54 -12.10
C HIS A 176 -14.88 -11.58 -12.15
N GLU A 177 -14.33 -12.71 -11.75
CA GLU A 177 -12.89 -12.96 -11.70
C GLU A 177 -12.36 -13.46 -13.04
N ARG A 178 -11.06 -13.31 -13.25
CA ARG A 178 -10.38 -13.66 -14.53
C ARG A 178 -10.93 -12.90 -15.72
N MET A 179 -11.29 -11.64 -15.51
CA MET A 179 -11.80 -10.71 -16.50
C MET A 179 -10.79 -9.59 -16.73
N GLU A 180 -10.35 -9.45 -17.97
CA GLU A 180 -9.41 -8.44 -18.41
C GLU A 180 -10.14 -7.37 -19.24
N ALA A 181 -10.13 -6.13 -18.76
CA ALA A 181 -10.65 -5.00 -19.53
C ALA A 181 -9.65 -4.65 -20.64
N LEU A 182 -10.08 -4.72 -21.89
CA LEU A 182 -9.25 -4.47 -23.07
C LEU A 182 -9.38 -3.04 -23.59
N ALA A 183 -10.57 -2.45 -23.52
CA ALA A 183 -10.86 -1.10 -23.97
C ALA A 183 -12.08 -0.54 -23.26
N LEU A 184 -12.18 0.77 -23.15
CA LEU A 184 -13.40 1.44 -22.71
C LEU A 184 -14.35 1.67 -23.88
N ILE A 185 -15.65 1.55 -23.62
CA ILE A 185 -16.71 1.91 -24.56
C ILE A 185 -17.06 3.35 -24.27
N HIS A 186 -16.82 4.25 -25.22
CA HIS A 186 -17.03 5.68 -25.03
C HIS A 186 -17.43 6.38 -26.31
N ASP A 187 -18.00 7.56 -26.16
CA ASP A 187 -18.13 8.58 -27.18
C ASP A 187 -17.45 9.90 -26.71
N GLU A 188 -17.66 10.99 -27.43
CA GLU A 188 -17.01 12.27 -27.18
C GLU A 188 -17.28 12.88 -25.78
N GLY A 189 -18.20 12.36 -25.01
CA GLY A 189 -18.61 12.98 -23.74
C GLY A 189 -18.85 12.00 -22.60
N ARG A 190 -18.82 10.67 -22.85
CA ARG A 190 -19.23 9.70 -21.84
C ARG A 190 -18.62 8.31 -22.03
N CYS A 191 -18.31 7.65 -20.91
CA CYS A 191 -17.97 6.24 -20.87
C CYS A 191 -19.21 5.39 -20.60
N TYR A 192 -19.41 4.36 -21.41
CA TYR A 192 -20.56 3.44 -21.37
C TYR A 192 -20.18 2.03 -20.92
N GLY A 193 -18.97 1.83 -20.42
CA GLY A 193 -18.51 0.52 -19.97
C GLY A 193 -17.19 0.08 -20.59
N ALA A 194 -17.02 -1.24 -20.77
CA ALA A 194 -15.78 -1.81 -21.26
C ALA A 194 -15.98 -3.03 -22.13
N VAL A 195 -15.06 -3.25 -23.06
CA VAL A 195 -14.83 -4.51 -23.75
C VAL A 195 -13.88 -5.34 -22.92
N VAL A 196 -14.23 -6.59 -22.66
CA VAL A 196 -13.59 -7.45 -21.65
C VAL A 196 -13.30 -8.83 -22.23
N ARG A 197 -12.13 -9.37 -21.96
CA ARG A 197 -11.77 -10.76 -22.26
C ARG A 197 -11.94 -11.64 -21.02
N ASN A 198 -12.66 -12.72 -21.15
CA ASN A 198 -12.66 -13.79 -20.17
C ASN A 198 -11.37 -14.62 -20.33
N LEU A 199 -10.50 -14.60 -19.34
CA LEU A 199 -9.18 -15.27 -19.39
C LEU A 199 -9.28 -16.81 -19.28
N ILE A 200 -10.44 -17.34 -18.91
CA ILE A 200 -10.65 -18.80 -18.84
C ILE A 200 -11.13 -19.35 -20.19
N THR A 201 -12.11 -18.67 -20.81
CA THR A 201 -12.76 -19.15 -22.04
C THR A 201 -12.19 -18.51 -23.30
N GLY A 202 -11.50 -17.36 -23.17
CA GLY A 202 -11.04 -16.55 -24.31
C GLY A 202 -12.13 -15.69 -24.95
N GLU A 203 -13.39 -15.76 -24.46
CA GLU A 203 -14.51 -15.01 -25.02
C GLU A 203 -14.36 -13.51 -24.80
N ILE A 204 -14.80 -12.76 -25.81
CA ILE A 204 -14.91 -11.29 -25.70
C ILE A 204 -16.34 -10.93 -25.31
N LEU A 205 -16.48 -10.18 -24.23
CA LEU A 205 -17.71 -9.73 -23.63
C LEU A 205 -17.80 -8.21 -23.68
N CYS A 206 -19.01 -7.67 -23.69
CA CYS A 206 -19.28 -6.25 -23.63
C CYS A 206 -20.05 -5.94 -22.34
N TYR A 207 -19.46 -5.19 -21.42
CA TYR A 207 -20.12 -4.70 -20.23
C TYR A 207 -20.56 -3.25 -20.49
N VAL A 208 -21.88 -3.03 -20.49
CA VAL A 208 -22.48 -1.70 -20.68
C VAL A 208 -22.95 -1.19 -19.33
N ALA A 209 -22.55 0.04 -18.99
CA ALA A 209 -22.82 0.64 -17.69
C ALA A 209 -23.18 2.13 -17.80
N LYS A 210 -23.96 2.63 -16.85
CA LYS A 210 -24.27 4.06 -16.71
C LYS A 210 -23.07 4.84 -16.18
N ALA A 211 -22.23 4.21 -15.35
CA ALA A 211 -20.97 4.75 -14.83
C ALA A 211 -19.92 3.65 -14.77
N THR A 212 -18.65 3.99 -15.03
CA THR A 212 -17.51 3.08 -14.99
C THR A 212 -16.46 3.63 -14.02
N CYS A 213 -16.04 2.80 -13.07
CA CYS A 213 -14.97 3.12 -12.11
C CYS A 213 -13.72 2.31 -12.45
N ILE A 214 -12.60 2.96 -12.68
CA ILE A 214 -11.29 2.34 -12.87
C ILE A 214 -10.57 2.29 -11.52
N ALA A 215 -10.32 1.08 -11.01
CA ALA A 215 -9.66 0.83 -9.73
C ALA A 215 -8.58 -0.27 -9.88
N THR A 216 -7.84 -0.22 -10.98
CA THR A 216 -6.93 -1.27 -11.45
C THR A 216 -5.56 -1.27 -10.75
N GLY A 217 -5.33 -0.36 -9.83
CA GLY A 217 -4.04 -0.19 -9.16
C GLY A 217 -3.02 0.55 -10.02
N GLY A 218 -1.76 0.47 -9.61
CA GLY A 218 -0.68 1.21 -10.25
C GLY A 218 0.00 0.49 -11.41
N PHE A 219 1.19 1.00 -11.79
CA PHE A 219 1.99 0.52 -12.93
C PHE A 219 3.40 0.08 -12.52
N GLY A 220 3.61 -0.23 -11.23
CA GLY A 220 4.96 -0.51 -10.72
C GLY A 220 5.64 -1.72 -11.35
N ARG A 221 4.91 -2.59 -12.03
CA ARG A 221 5.50 -3.79 -12.64
C ARG A 221 6.20 -3.54 -13.98
N ILE A 222 6.15 -2.32 -14.51
CA ILE A 222 7.02 -1.91 -15.62
C ILE A 222 8.50 -1.78 -15.19
N TYR A 223 8.76 -1.68 -13.88
CA TYR A 223 10.11 -1.64 -13.33
C TYR A 223 10.67 -3.04 -13.13
N ARG A 224 11.98 -3.19 -13.38
CA ARG A 224 12.68 -4.48 -13.28
C ARG A 224 12.58 -5.11 -11.89
N VAL A 225 12.74 -4.30 -10.84
CA VAL A 225 12.64 -4.72 -9.43
C VAL A 225 11.50 -3.94 -8.79
N SER A 226 10.48 -4.65 -8.37
CA SER A 226 9.25 -4.07 -7.85
C SER A 226 8.64 -4.95 -6.77
N THR A 227 8.10 -4.32 -5.74
CA THR A 227 7.29 -4.98 -4.71
C THR A 227 5.87 -5.26 -5.19
N ASN A 228 5.49 -4.73 -6.35
CA ASN A 228 4.14 -4.85 -6.87
C ASN A 228 3.86 -6.26 -7.43
N ALA A 229 2.62 -6.70 -7.33
CA ALA A 229 2.15 -7.89 -8.01
C ALA A 229 2.31 -7.76 -9.52
N VAL A 230 2.51 -8.90 -10.21
CA VAL A 230 2.70 -8.94 -11.67
C VAL A 230 1.55 -8.33 -12.47
N ILE A 231 0.37 -8.21 -11.88
CA ILE A 231 -0.83 -7.62 -12.48
C ILE A 231 -0.83 -6.09 -12.47
N ASN A 232 0.11 -5.44 -11.79
CA ASN A 232 0.19 -3.97 -11.71
C ASN A 232 1.01 -3.41 -12.88
N GLU A 233 0.53 -3.62 -14.09
CA GLU A 233 1.17 -3.26 -15.35
C GLU A 233 0.72 -1.90 -15.90
N GLY A 234 -0.24 -1.24 -15.26
CA GLY A 234 -0.78 0.05 -15.70
C GLY A 234 -1.88 -0.04 -16.74
N MET A 235 -2.47 -1.21 -16.96
CA MET A 235 -3.49 -1.42 -17.99
C MET A 235 -4.70 -0.48 -17.85
N GLY A 236 -5.17 -0.18 -16.64
CA GLY A 236 -6.27 0.76 -16.45
C GLY A 236 -5.94 2.19 -16.90
N ALA A 237 -4.71 2.63 -16.70
CA ALA A 237 -4.23 3.90 -17.21
C ALA A 237 -4.10 3.88 -18.75
N ALA A 238 -3.62 2.75 -19.30
CA ALA A 238 -3.47 2.58 -20.75
C ALA A 238 -4.81 2.65 -21.48
N ILE A 239 -5.82 1.85 -21.08
CA ILE A 239 -7.14 1.85 -21.72
C ILE A 239 -7.89 3.19 -21.55
N ALA A 240 -7.60 3.94 -20.48
CA ALA A 240 -8.12 5.29 -20.32
C ALA A 240 -7.45 6.26 -21.31
N LEU A 241 -6.11 6.22 -21.43
CA LEU A 241 -5.36 7.06 -22.36
C LEU A 241 -5.73 6.79 -23.82
N GLU A 242 -5.94 5.52 -24.19
CA GLU A 242 -6.34 5.12 -25.55
C GLU A 242 -7.67 5.72 -26.01
N THR A 243 -8.53 6.17 -25.10
CA THR A 243 -9.75 6.89 -25.45
C THR A 243 -9.48 8.24 -26.14
N GLY A 244 -8.26 8.78 -26.00
CA GLY A 244 -7.91 10.12 -26.46
C GLY A 244 -8.54 11.26 -25.64
N CYS A 245 -9.33 10.94 -24.62
CA CYS A 245 -10.09 11.90 -23.80
C CYS A 245 -9.52 12.03 -22.38
N ALA A 246 -8.90 10.98 -21.85
CA ALA A 246 -8.27 11.01 -20.55
C ALA A 246 -6.81 11.46 -20.65
N ALA A 247 -6.35 12.18 -19.64
CA ALA A 247 -4.95 12.56 -19.48
C ALA A 247 -4.31 11.75 -18.35
N LEU A 248 -3.03 11.43 -18.49
CA LEU A 248 -2.21 10.89 -17.41
C LEU A 248 -1.44 12.05 -16.75
N GLY A 249 -1.27 11.97 -15.43
CA GLY A 249 -0.52 12.96 -14.66
C GLY A 249 0.46 12.30 -13.71
N ASN A 250 1.56 13.01 -13.44
CA ASN A 250 2.58 12.64 -12.44
C ASN A 250 3.14 11.21 -12.62
N MET A 251 3.26 10.74 -13.87
CA MET A 251 3.72 9.37 -14.17
C MET A 251 5.16 9.12 -13.73
N GLU A 252 5.98 10.17 -13.62
CA GLU A 252 7.34 10.16 -13.10
C GLU A 252 7.39 10.04 -11.57
N ALA A 253 6.29 10.37 -10.88
CA ALA A 253 6.24 10.32 -9.43
C ALA A 253 6.06 8.88 -8.94
N VAL A 254 7.16 8.23 -8.66
CA VAL A 254 7.22 6.85 -8.12
C VAL A 254 8.02 6.81 -6.85
N GLN A 255 7.63 5.95 -5.91
CA GLN A 255 8.35 5.73 -4.68
C GLN A 255 9.08 4.39 -4.71
N PHE A 256 10.33 4.39 -4.31
CA PHE A 256 11.09 3.17 -4.03
C PHE A 256 10.99 2.83 -2.55
N HIS A 257 10.71 1.57 -2.24
CA HIS A 257 10.76 1.08 -0.86
C HIS A 257 12.18 0.60 -0.56
N PRO A 258 12.81 1.05 0.53
CA PRO A 258 14.19 0.70 0.86
C PRO A 258 14.42 -0.80 0.98
N THR A 259 13.49 -1.52 1.58
CA THR A 259 13.64 -2.92 1.97
C THR A 259 12.84 -3.88 1.08
N GLY A 260 13.16 -3.93 -0.20
CA GLY A 260 12.81 -5.04 -1.08
C GLY A 260 13.83 -6.18 -0.92
N ILE A 261 13.37 -7.43 -0.72
CA ILE A 261 14.25 -8.60 -0.68
C ILE A 261 15.02 -8.71 -1.99
N PHE A 262 16.33 -8.73 -1.90
CA PHE A 262 17.17 -8.88 -3.07
C PHE A 262 17.39 -10.35 -3.43
N PRO A 263 17.30 -10.76 -4.72
CA PRO A 263 17.02 -9.93 -5.90
C PRO A 263 15.53 -9.83 -6.28
N ALA A 264 14.62 -10.50 -5.56
CA ALA A 264 13.23 -10.70 -5.96
C ALA A 264 12.35 -9.44 -5.88
N GLY A 265 12.73 -8.44 -5.10
CA GLY A 265 11.96 -7.23 -4.87
C GLY A 265 10.77 -7.38 -3.91
N ILE A 266 10.58 -8.56 -3.31
CA ILE A 266 9.47 -8.82 -2.38
C ILE A 266 9.59 -7.88 -1.17
N LEU A 267 8.46 -7.29 -0.77
CA LEU A 267 8.41 -6.33 0.31
C LEU A 267 8.78 -6.95 1.67
N VAL A 268 9.73 -6.34 2.37
CA VAL A 268 9.86 -6.43 3.82
C VAL A 268 9.35 -5.14 4.43
N THR A 269 8.33 -5.24 5.25
CA THR A 269 7.61 -4.08 5.80
C THR A 269 8.53 -3.06 6.48
N GLU A 270 8.20 -1.78 6.33
CA GLU A 270 8.83 -0.70 7.09
C GLU A 270 8.66 -0.89 8.62
N GLY A 271 7.65 -1.65 9.03
CA GLY A 271 7.46 -2.02 10.43
C GLY A 271 8.72 -2.63 11.07
N CYS A 272 9.52 -3.38 10.31
CA CYS A 272 10.80 -3.91 10.80
C CYS A 272 11.75 -2.81 11.28
N ARG A 273 11.88 -1.70 10.51
CA ARG A 273 12.68 -0.53 10.89
C ARG A 273 11.99 0.30 11.98
N GLY A 274 10.67 0.41 11.90
CA GLY A 274 9.83 1.06 12.92
C GLY A 274 9.92 0.39 14.29
N ASP A 275 10.06 -0.92 14.32
CA ASP A 275 10.25 -1.71 15.55
C ASP A 275 11.71 -1.71 16.03
N GLY A 276 12.65 -1.13 15.26
CA GLY A 276 14.04 -0.93 15.63
C GLY A 276 15.08 -1.69 14.81
N GLY A 277 14.70 -2.30 13.68
CA GLY A 277 15.62 -2.95 12.75
C GLY A 277 16.59 -1.97 12.11
N LEU A 278 17.81 -2.44 11.81
CA LEU A 278 18.93 -1.63 11.33
C LEU A 278 19.28 -1.94 9.88
N LEU A 279 19.77 -0.95 9.15
CA LEU A 279 20.36 -1.13 7.82
C LEU A 279 21.88 -1.17 7.93
N LEU A 280 22.47 -2.25 7.40
CA LEU A 280 23.90 -2.50 7.46
C LEU A 280 24.48 -2.61 6.04
N ASP A 281 25.74 -2.25 5.90
CA ASP A 281 26.50 -2.38 4.66
C ASP A 281 27.16 -3.75 4.48
N GLY A 282 28.02 -3.91 3.47
CA GLY A 282 28.75 -5.15 3.20
C GLY A 282 29.73 -5.57 4.31
N ASN A 283 30.12 -4.66 5.20
CA ASN A 283 30.98 -4.90 6.36
C ASN A 283 30.19 -4.95 7.68
N GLU A 284 28.86 -5.05 7.59
CA GLU A 284 27.93 -5.01 8.73
C GLU A 284 28.00 -3.69 9.54
N HIS A 285 28.47 -2.61 8.92
CA HIS A 285 28.44 -1.28 9.53
C HIS A 285 27.05 -0.65 9.35
N ARG A 286 26.49 -0.06 10.42
CA ARG A 286 25.24 0.72 10.40
C ARG A 286 25.50 2.08 9.77
N PHE A 287 25.18 2.25 8.49
CA PHE A 287 25.57 3.42 7.71
C PHE A 287 24.54 4.57 7.72
N MET A 288 23.27 4.33 8.01
CA MET A 288 22.25 5.38 7.94
C MET A 288 22.53 6.59 8.84
N PRO A 289 23.08 6.45 10.07
CA PRO A 289 23.45 7.60 10.90
C PRO A 289 24.49 8.52 10.28
N ASP A 290 25.33 8.02 9.36
CA ASP A 290 26.37 8.83 8.68
C ASP A 290 25.74 9.83 7.67
N TYR A 291 24.57 9.49 7.13
CA TYR A 291 23.83 10.31 6.17
C TYR A 291 22.69 11.10 6.82
N GLU A 292 21.96 10.47 7.75
CA GLU A 292 20.74 11.01 8.36
C GLU A 292 20.79 10.85 9.88
N PRO A 293 21.55 11.69 10.58
CA PRO A 293 21.85 11.49 12.02
C PRO A 293 20.63 11.58 12.94
N GLU A 294 19.58 12.33 12.53
CA GLU A 294 18.38 12.52 13.34
C GLU A 294 17.37 11.38 13.15
N LYS A 295 16.99 11.08 11.91
CA LYS A 295 15.92 10.11 11.57
C LYS A 295 16.46 8.72 11.25
N ARG A 296 17.71 8.62 10.82
CA ARG A 296 18.40 7.35 10.55
C ARG A 296 17.57 6.45 9.62
N GLU A 297 17.31 5.20 9.98
CA GLU A 297 16.48 4.26 9.22
C GLU A 297 15.02 4.69 9.05
N LEU A 298 14.57 5.67 9.83
CA LEU A 298 13.21 6.24 9.79
C LEU A 298 13.15 7.60 9.08
N ALA A 299 14.17 7.99 8.34
CA ALA A 299 14.05 9.06 7.33
C ALA A 299 12.99 8.65 6.28
N SER A 300 12.51 9.60 5.48
CA SER A 300 11.54 9.29 4.43
C SER A 300 12.07 8.25 3.45
N ARG A 301 11.19 7.48 2.83
CA ARG A 301 11.58 6.32 1.98
C ARG A 301 12.47 6.72 0.81
N ASP A 302 12.22 7.87 0.21
CA ASP A 302 13.03 8.41 -0.89
C ASP A 302 14.46 8.72 -0.43
N VAL A 303 14.60 9.35 0.74
CA VAL A 303 15.90 9.62 1.36
C VAL A 303 16.64 8.32 1.65
N VAL A 304 16.02 7.37 2.38
CA VAL A 304 16.67 6.11 2.70
C VAL A 304 17.08 5.36 1.44
N SER A 305 16.17 5.24 0.45
CA SER A 305 16.46 4.53 -0.80
C SER A 305 17.62 5.15 -1.57
N ARG A 306 17.68 6.48 -1.63
CA ARG A 306 18.75 7.22 -2.29
C ARG A 306 20.10 7.02 -1.58
N ARG A 307 20.12 7.10 -0.24
CA ARG A 307 21.33 6.85 0.55
C ARG A 307 21.82 5.41 0.42
N MET A 308 20.91 4.44 0.32
CA MET A 308 21.27 3.05 0.06
C MET A 308 21.95 2.88 -1.31
N GLU A 309 21.40 3.47 -2.36
CA GLU A 309 22.01 3.38 -3.71
C GLU A 309 23.35 4.15 -3.79
N GLU A 310 23.47 5.32 -3.17
CA GLU A 310 24.72 6.06 -3.04
C GLU A 310 25.79 5.22 -2.32
N HIS A 311 25.39 4.53 -1.25
CA HIS A 311 26.29 3.68 -0.45
C HIS A 311 26.78 2.46 -1.25
N ILE A 312 25.88 1.81 -2.01
CA ILE A 312 26.21 0.72 -2.94
C ILE A 312 27.14 1.24 -4.06
N ALA A 313 26.81 2.37 -4.68
CA ALA A 313 27.64 2.97 -5.74
C ALA A 313 29.05 3.36 -5.28
N ALA A 314 29.22 3.62 -3.98
CA ALA A 314 30.53 3.84 -3.36
C ALA A 314 31.31 2.54 -3.08
N GLY A 315 30.82 1.37 -3.54
CA GLY A 315 31.47 0.06 -3.37
C GLY A 315 31.39 -0.51 -1.95
N ARG A 316 30.39 -0.09 -1.16
CA ARG A 316 30.20 -0.56 0.23
C ARG A 316 29.06 -1.58 0.38
N GLY A 317 28.47 -2.03 -0.74
CA GLY A 317 27.48 -3.09 -0.75
C GLY A 317 28.09 -4.47 -0.47
N ALA A 318 27.25 -5.39 0.02
CA ALA A 318 27.58 -6.80 0.02
C ALA A 318 27.42 -7.37 -1.39
N HIS A 319 28.30 -8.31 -1.78
CA HIS A 319 28.30 -8.89 -3.12
C HIS A 319 27.63 -10.25 -3.17
N SER A 320 26.83 -10.49 -4.18
CA SER A 320 26.27 -11.80 -4.50
C SER A 320 26.33 -12.08 -6.01
N ARG A 321 25.99 -13.30 -6.42
CA ARG A 321 25.88 -13.68 -7.85
C ARG A 321 24.83 -12.87 -8.63
N PHE A 322 23.93 -12.20 -7.94
CA PHE A 322 22.87 -11.38 -8.53
C PHE A 322 23.20 -9.87 -8.56
N GLY A 323 24.32 -9.48 -7.96
CA GLY A 323 24.76 -8.10 -7.82
C GLY A 323 24.93 -7.67 -6.37
N GLU A 324 25.01 -6.37 -6.16
CA GLU A 324 25.22 -5.77 -4.86
C GLU A 324 23.91 -5.49 -4.13
N HIS A 325 23.95 -5.60 -2.80
CA HIS A 325 22.83 -5.37 -1.90
C HIS A 325 23.33 -4.86 -0.55
N LEU A 326 22.42 -4.51 0.33
CA LEU A 326 22.66 -4.18 1.74
C LEU A 326 21.93 -5.18 2.63
N TRP A 327 22.09 -5.05 3.92
CA TRP A 327 21.47 -5.94 4.89
C TRP A 327 20.43 -5.20 5.74
N LEU A 328 19.32 -5.88 6.02
CA LEU A 328 18.40 -5.51 7.09
C LEU A 328 18.60 -6.46 8.25
N ASP A 329 18.95 -5.93 9.41
CA ASP A 329 19.12 -6.67 10.64
C ASP A 329 17.94 -6.46 11.58
N ILE A 330 17.17 -7.52 11.82
CA ILE A 330 16.06 -7.53 12.78
C ILE A 330 16.31 -8.52 13.94
N ARG A 331 17.47 -9.17 13.98
CA ARG A 331 17.85 -10.14 15.04
C ARG A 331 17.75 -9.52 16.43
N LEU A 332 18.09 -8.23 16.55
CA LEU A 332 18.04 -7.49 17.81
C LEU A 332 16.62 -7.35 18.42
N LEU A 333 15.57 -7.53 17.61
CA LEU A 333 14.19 -7.51 18.08
C LEU A 333 13.85 -8.76 18.90
N GLY A 334 14.57 -9.83 18.66
CA GLY A 334 14.42 -11.12 19.33
C GLY A 334 13.34 -12.01 18.70
N ARG A 335 13.54 -13.31 18.87
CA ARG A 335 12.73 -14.38 18.25
C ARG A 335 11.23 -14.27 18.57
N ASP A 336 10.89 -13.95 19.81
CA ASP A 336 9.47 -13.84 20.24
C ASP A 336 8.76 -12.67 19.54
N HIS A 337 9.44 -11.53 19.41
CA HIS A 337 8.88 -10.39 18.68
C HIS A 337 8.66 -10.73 17.21
N ILE A 338 9.66 -11.33 16.56
CA ILE A 338 9.59 -11.71 15.13
C ILE A 338 8.46 -12.73 14.92
N ASN A 339 8.34 -13.76 15.76
CA ASN A 339 7.30 -14.78 15.65
C ASN A 339 5.88 -14.23 15.84
N ASN A 340 5.70 -13.19 16.68
CA ASN A 340 4.38 -12.70 17.07
C ASN A 340 3.95 -11.44 16.31
N GLN A 341 4.89 -10.57 15.92
CA GLN A 341 4.59 -9.25 15.32
C GLN A 341 5.04 -9.14 13.86
N LEU A 342 6.00 -9.97 13.42
CA LEU A 342 6.58 -9.97 12.08
C LEU A 342 6.55 -11.37 11.45
N ARG A 343 5.45 -12.08 11.67
CA ARG A 343 5.27 -13.47 11.24
C ARG A 343 5.33 -13.61 9.72
N GLU A 344 4.66 -12.73 8.98
CA GLU A 344 4.68 -12.76 7.51
C GLU A 344 6.09 -12.48 6.97
N VAL A 345 6.83 -11.55 7.60
CA VAL A 345 8.24 -11.29 7.26
C VAL A 345 9.08 -12.55 7.42
N LYS A 346 8.91 -13.25 8.54
CA LYS A 346 9.61 -14.51 8.80
C LYS A 346 9.27 -15.56 7.73
N GLU A 347 8.00 -15.77 7.45
CA GLU A 347 7.53 -16.71 6.42
C GLU A 347 8.10 -16.36 5.04
N ILE A 348 8.08 -15.09 4.64
CA ILE A 348 8.66 -14.63 3.38
C ILE A 348 10.18 -14.91 3.34
N CYS A 349 10.93 -14.61 4.39
CA CYS A 349 12.36 -14.90 4.45
C CYS A 349 12.64 -16.40 4.34
N GLN A 350 11.89 -17.24 5.03
CA GLN A 350 12.03 -18.69 4.97
C GLN A 350 11.70 -19.25 3.59
N TYR A 351 10.58 -18.82 2.97
CA TYR A 351 10.14 -19.36 1.68
C TYR A 351 11.00 -18.89 0.50
N PHE A 352 11.42 -17.63 0.49
CA PHE A 352 12.10 -17.04 -0.67
C PHE A 352 13.62 -16.96 -0.54
N LEU A 353 14.15 -16.96 0.68
CA LEU A 353 15.59 -16.89 0.94
C LEU A 353 16.14 -18.17 1.60
N GLY A 354 15.30 -18.93 2.29
CA GLY A 354 15.74 -20.07 3.10
C GLY A 354 16.41 -19.67 4.40
N VAL A 355 16.21 -18.41 4.88
CA VAL A 355 16.87 -17.88 6.09
C VAL A 355 15.88 -17.67 7.24
N ASP A 356 16.33 -17.81 8.48
CA ASP A 356 15.59 -17.39 9.66
C ASP A 356 16.03 -15.96 10.06
N PRO A 357 15.18 -14.96 9.89
CA PRO A 357 15.54 -13.56 10.16
C PRO A 357 15.76 -13.26 11.65
N ALA A 358 15.49 -14.20 12.54
CA ALA A 358 15.86 -14.11 13.95
C ALA A 358 17.34 -14.44 14.20
N GLU A 359 18.03 -15.04 13.24
CA GLU A 359 19.43 -15.50 13.35
C GLU A 359 20.31 -14.95 12.22
N GLU A 360 19.72 -14.64 11.07
CA GLU A 360 20.44 -14.27 9.85
C GLU A 360 20.00 -12.89 9.33
N LEU A 361 20.89 -12.24 8.61
CA LEU A 361 20.63 -10.95 7.94
C LEU A 361 19.75 -11.15 6.70
N ILE A 362 18.87 -10.18 6.43
CA ILE A 362 18.00 -10.19 5.27
C ILE A 362 18.66 -9.34 4.17
N PRO A 363 18.96 -9.89 2.97
CA PRO A 363 19.49 -9.10 1.86
C PRO A 363 18.39 -8.19 1.30
N VAL A 364 18.66 -6.89 1.25
CA VAL A 364 17.69 -5.88 0.79
C VAL A 364 18.30 -4.90 -0.20
N ARG A 365 17.44 -4.40 -1.10
CA ARG A 365 17.77 -3.30 -1.99
C ARG A 365 16.50 -2.48 -2.29
N PRO A 366 16.62 -1.17 -2.59
CA PRO A 366 15.49 -0.38 -3.02
C PRO A 366 14.74 -1.01 -4.21
N ALA A 367 13.42 -1.13 -4.06
CA ALA A 367 12.53 -1.69 -5.09
C ALA A 367 11.37 -0.72 -5.34
N GLN A 368 10.96 -0.59 -6.61
CA GLN A 368 9.80 0.24 -6.93
C GLN A 368 8.59 -0.26 -6.13
N HIS A 369 7.84 0.65 -5.50
CA HIS A 369 6.80 0.30 -4.54
C HIS A 369 5.48 1.00 -4.81
N TYR A 370 5.49 2.31 -5.00
CA TYR A 370 4.29 3.13 -5.12
C TYR A 370 4.31 3.96 -6.42
N SER A 371 3.17 3.97 -7.11
CA SER A 371 2.92 4.84 -8.26
C SER A 371 1.96 5.93 -7.80
N MET A 372 2.42 7.19 -7.69
CA MET A 372 1.59 8.32 -7.33
C MET A 372 0.81 8.86 -8.50
N GLY A 373 1.36 8.74 -9.70
CA GLY A 373 0.70 9.12 -10.94
C GLY A 373 -0.34 8.12 -11.41
N GLY A 374 -1.04 8.50 -12.47
CA GLY A 374 -2.10 7.71 -13.09
C GLY A 374 -3.04 8.59 -13.91
N VAL A 375 -4.27 8.13 -14.11
CA VAL A 375 -5.30 8.95 -14.78
C VAL A 375 -5.58 10.21 -13.94
N ARG A 376 -5.49 11.37 -14.59
CA ARG A 376 -5.76 12.66 -13.94
C ARG A 376 -7.24 12.77 -13.58
N THR A 377 -7.51 13.12 -12.33
CA THR A 377 -8.86 13.31 -11.80
C THR A 377 -8.98 14.62 -11.03
N ASP A 378 -10.21 15.05 -10.79
CA ASP A 378 -10.52 16.04 -9.79
C ASP A 378 -10.49 15.42 -8.35
N PRO A 379 -10.68 16.21 -7.28
CA PRO A 379 -10.75 15.70 -5.91
C PRO A 379 -11.88 14.69 -5.63
N ARG A 380 -12.88 14.59 -6.52
CA ARG A 380 -13.95 13.59 -6.41
C ARG A 380 -13.61 12.28 -7.09
N GLY A 381 -12.45 12.22 -7.78
CA GLY A 381 -12.04 11.08 -8.58
C GLY A 381 -12.67 11.07 -9.98
N GLU A 382 -13.25 12.18 -10.44
CA GLU A 382 -13.83 12.31 -11.78
C GLU A 382 -12.73 12.72 -12.77
N SER A 383 -12.63 11.99 -13.88
CA SER A 383 -11.75 12.38 -14.99
C SER A 383 -12.33 13.57 -15.73
N PRO A 384 -11.51 14.57 -16.14
CA PRO A 384 -11.99 15.75 -16.88
C PRO A 384 -12.49 15.45 -18.30
N GLY A 385 -12.45 14.20 -18.75
CA GLY A 385 -12.97 13.72 -20.04
C GLY A 385 -14.05 12.66 -19.83
N PRO A 386 -14.49 11.95 -20.90
CA PRO A 386 -15.59 10.98 -20.86
C PRO A 386 -15.28 9.70 -20.08
N VAL A 387 -14.14 9.62 -19.39
CA VAL A 387 -13.76 8.49 -18.55
C VAL A 387 -14.15 8.80 -17.11
N SER A 388 -15.10 8.05 -16.58
CA SER A 388 -15.59 8.23 -15.23
C SER A 388 -14.64 7.63 -14.18
N TYR A 389 -14.57 8.29 -13.03
CA TYR A 389 -14.01 7.89 -11.75
C TYR A 389 -12.77 6.96 -11.77
N THR A 390 -11.63 7.51 -11.39
CA THR A 390 -10.39 6.79 -11.16
C THR A 390 -9.94 6.95 -9.71
N HIS A 391 -9.44 5.89 -9.13
CA HIS A 391 -8.79 5.87 -7.83
C HIS A 391 -7.43 5.20 -7.91
#